data_35c0c959c389ad2fa4ac7122dd0f8353
#
_entry.id   35c0c959c389ad2fa4ac7122dd0f8353
#
_cell.length_a   1.000
_cell.length_b   1.000
_cell.length_c   1.000
_cell.angle_alpha   90.00
_cell.angle_beta   90.00
_cell.angle_gamma   90.00
#
_symmetry.space_group_name_H-M   'P 1'
#
loop_
_entity.id
_entity.type
_entity.pdbx_description
1 polymer ?
#
loop_
_entity_poly.entity_id
_entity_poly.type
_entity_poly.pdbx_seq_one_letter_code
_entity_poly.pdbx_strand_id
1 'polypeptide(L)'
;MQEKTVKIDKKDSEILKELRENCRNSVKNIALKVKMHPNTILQRIKRLERLGVIRGYKADINFRKIGYDFHALVMLRSKKPEVVKDEETVKKLLRIAEIESLYVLTGESDWAVVVRAIDREHFMNVLSRIQGETQLKTITSVILHTYKYPYEFNPL
;
A
#
# COMPACT_ATOMS: atom_id res chain seq x y z
N MET A 1 16.14 0.99 -7.13
CA MET A 1 16.03 0.60 -8.56
C MET A 1 14.88 1.40 -9.17
N GLN A 2 15.15 2.17 -10.25
CA GLN A 2 14.05 2.80 -11.00
C GLN A 2 13.35 1.71 -11.81
N GLU A 3 12.07 1.46 -11.50
CA GLU A 3 11.23 0.59 -12.35
C GLU A 3 11.07 1.24 -13.72
N LYS A 4 11.30 0.48 -14.79
CA LYS A 4 11.07 0.99 -16.17
C LYS A 4 9.59 1.27 -16.37
N THR A 5 9.27 2.49 -16.80
CA THR A 5 7.90 2.86 -17.19
C THR A 5 7.42 1.97 -18.33
N VAL A 6 6.28 1.33 -18.15
CA VAL A 6 5.64 0.48 -19.15
C VAL A 6 4.64 1.31 -19.96
N LYS A 7 4.76 1.28 -21.28
CA LYS A 7 3.78 1.92 -22.16
C LYS A 7 2.53 1.04 -22.26
N ILE A 8 1.40 1.59 -21.86
CA ILE A 8 0.06 0.98 -21.99
C ILE A 8 -0.78 1.76 -23.00
N ASP A 9 -1.69 1.08 -23.66
CA ASP A 9 -2.64 1.71 -24.59
C ASP A 9 -3.99 2.04 -23.89
N LYS A 10 -4.88 2.72 -24.61
CA LYS A 10 -6.21 3.08 -24.10
C LYS A 10 -7.02 1.86 -23.67
N LYS A 11 -6.91 0.75 -24.39
CA LYS A 11 -7.62 -0.48 -24.04
C LYS A 11 -7.07 -1.15 -22.78
N ASP A 12 -5.76 -1.09 -22.56
CA ASP A 12 -5.16 -1.52 -21.31
C ASP A 12 -5.66 -0.67 -20.12
N SER A 13 -5.78 0.66 -20.30
CA SER A 13 -6.33 1.56 -19.27
C SER A 13 -7.81 1.23 -18.96
N GLU A 14 -8.63 0.97 -19.98
CA GLU A 14 -10.03 0.57 -19.80
C GLU A 14 -10.12 -0.76 -19.00
N ILE A 15 -9.27 -1.75 -19.29
CA ILE A 15 -9.20 -3.02 -18.57
C ILE A 15 -8.77 -2.81 -17.10
N LEU A 16 -7.72 -2.01 -16.88
CA LEU A 16 -7.25 -1.70 -15.53
C LEU A 16 -8.30 -0.99 -14.69
N LYS A 17 -9.07 -0.09 -15.28
CA LYS A 17 -10.19 0.59 -14.62
C LYS A 17 -11.25 -0.42 -14.14
N GLU A 18 -11.69 -1.33 -15.00
CA GLU A 18 -12.66 -2.37 -14.66
C GLU A 18 -12.17 -3.30 -13.54
N LEU A 19 -10.90 -3.70 -13.58
CA LEU A 19 -10.28 -4.54 -12.55
C LEU A 19 -10.10 -3.79 -11.21
N ARG A 20 -9.87 -2.48 -11.23
CA ARG A 20 -9.81 -1.66 -10.00
C ARG A 20 -11.16 -1.48 -9.35
N GLU A 21 -12.21 -1.27 -10.15
CA GLU A 21 -13.57 -1.17 -9.63
C GLU A 21 -14.05 -2.49 -9.02
N ASN A 22 -13.74 -3.60 -9.68
CA ASN A 22 -14.04 -4.92 -9.18
C ASN A 22 -13.07 -5.97 -9.72
N CYS A 23 -12.07 -6.34 -8.92
CA CYS A 23 -11.06 -7.33 -9.30
C CYS A 23 -11.63 -8.75 -9.50
N ARG A 24 -12.87 -9.01 -9.06
CA ARG A 24 -13.59 -10.28 -9.31
C ARG A 24 -14.44 -10.26 -10.58
N ASN A 25 -14.41 -9.15 -11.34
CA ASN A 25 -15.16 -9.04 -12.58
C ASN A 25 -14.70 -10.12 -13.58
N SER A 26 -15.67 -10.82 -14.20
CA SER A 26 -15.32 -11.88 -15.15
C SER A 26 -14.73 -11.29 -16.42
N VAL A 27 -13.82 -12.04 -17.06
CA VAL A 27 -13.25 -11.67 -18.36
C VAL A 27 -14.34 -11.39 -19.40
N LYS A 28 -15.46 -12.12 -19.37
CA LYS A 28 -16.62 -11.90 -20.26
C LYS A 28 -17.25 -10.52 -20.01
N ASN A 29 -17.46 -10.14 -18.76
CA ASN A 29 -18.04 -8.84 -18.41
C ASN A 29 -17.12 -7.68 -18.81
N ILE A 30 -15.80 -7.81 -18.54
CA ILE A 30 -14.81 -6.82 -18.97
C ILE A 30 -14.82 -6.71 -20.52
N ALA A 31 -14.86 -7.83 -21.22
CA ALA A 31 -14.90 -7.89 -22.68
C ALA A 31 -16.10 -7.13 -23.27
N LEU A 32 -17.27 -7.28 -22.66
CA LEU A 32 -18.48 -6.55 -23.07
C LEU A 32 -18.31 -5.03 -22.89
N LYS A 33 -17.80 -4.59 -21.74
CA LYS A 33 -17.62 -3.17 -21.42
C LYS A 33 -16.54 -2.51 -22.30
N VAL A 34 -15.41 -3.20 -22.47
CA VAL A 34 -14.27 -2.71 -23.27
C VAL A 34 -14.49 -2.88 -24.78
N LYS A 35 -15.55 -3.62 -25.18
CA LYS A 35 -15.91 -3.97 -26.57
C LYS A 35 -14.75 -4.68 -27.28
N MET A 36 -14.28 -5.80 -26.67
CA MET A 36 -13.23 -6.65 -27.22
C MET A 36 -13.55 -8.12 -27.01
N HIS A 37 -12.91 -9.02 -27.79
CA HIS A 37 -13.09 -10.44 -27.63
C HIS A 37 -12.52 -10.93 -26.26
N PRO A 38 -13.19 -11.82 -25.52
CA PRO A 38 -12.72 -12.30 -24.20
C PRO A 38 -11.29 -12.83 -24.20
N ASN A 39 -10.88 -13.59 -25.22
CA ASN A 39 -9.51 -14.09 -25.32
C ASN A 39 -8.47 -12.97 -25.41
N THR A 40 -8.80 -11.89 -26.11
CA THR A 40 -7.92 -10.71 -26.21
C THR A 40 -7.80 -10.00 -24.88
N ILE A 41 -8.90 -9.87 -24.12
CA ILE A 41 -8.88 -9.33 -22.74
C ILE A 41 -7.97 -10.18 -21.87
N LEU A 42 -8.14 -11.51 -21.89
CA LEU A 42 -7.33 -12.43 -21.09
C LEU A 42 -5.83 -12.31 -21.42
N GLN A 43 -5.47 -12.24 -22.70
CA GLN A 43 -4.08 -12.04 -23.12
C GLN A 43 -3.50 -10.71 -22.64
N ARG A 44 -4.29 -9.63 -22.68
CA ARG A 44 -3.88 -8.31 -22.18
C ARG A 44 -3.68 -8.30 -20.67
N ILE A 45 -4.59 -8.90 -19.91
CA ILE A 45 -4.46 -9.05 -18.45
C ILE A 45 -3.16 -9.81 -18.12
N LYS A 46 -2.93 -10.98 -18.72
CA LYS A 46 -1.69 -11.76 -18.53
C LYS A 46 -0.43 -10.96 -18.90
N ARG A 47 -0.50 -10.14 -19.95
CA ARG A 47 0.60 -9.26 -20.32
C ARG A 47 0.86 -8.20 -19.24
N LEU A 48 -0.17 -7.54 -18.72
CA LEU A 48 -0.07 -6.52 -17.66
C LEU A 48 0.45 -7.12 -16.33
N GLU A 49 0.05 -8.34 -16.00
CA GLU A 49 0.58 -9.11 -14.86
C GLU A 49 2.08 -9.41 -15.05
N ARG A 50 2.48 -9.96 -16.19
CA ARG A 50 3.88 -10.27 -16.49
C ARG A 50 4.77 -9.03 -16.51
N LEU A 51 4.25 -7.87 -16.91
CA LEU A 51 4.95 -6.59 -16.91
C LEU A 51 4.98 -5.93 -15.51
N GLY A 52 4.35 -6.53 -14.50
CA GLY A 52 4.25 -5.98 -13.15
C GLY A 52 3.35 -4.76 -13.01
N VAL A 53 2.58 -4.40 -14.05
CA VAL A 53 1.56 -3.34 -13.99
C VAL A 53 0.44 -3.77 -13.05
N ILE A 54 -0.04 -5.00 -13.18
CA ILE A 54 -0.91 -5.65 -12.20
C ILE A 54 -0.02 -6.45 -11.24
N ARG A 55 0.09 -5.99 -10.00
CA ARG A 55 0.92 -6.62 -8.96
C ARG A 55 0.16 -7.65 -8.12
N GLY A 56 -1.14 -7.76 -8.31
CA GLY A 56 -2.00 -8.70 -7.59
C GLY A 56 -3.42 -8.20 -7.45
N TYR A 57 -4.25 -9.03 -6.87
CA TYR A 57 -5.68 -8.78 -6.60
C TYR A 57 -5.89 -8.88 -5.10
N LYS A 58 -6.44 -7.85 -4.47
CA LYS A 58 -6.61 -7.79 -3.03
C LYS A 58 -8.05 -7.41 -2.68
N ALA A 59 -8.55 -7.99 -1.60
CA ALA A 59 -9.81 -7.55 -1.02
C ALA A 59 -9.61 -6.22 -0.28
N ASP A 60 -10.56 -5.31 -0.44
CA ASP A 60 -10.70 -4.16 0.44
C ASP A 60 -11.43 -4.58 1.71
N ILE A 61 -10.74 -4.47 2.85
CA ILE A 61 -11.24 -4.94 4.15
C ILE A 61 -11.51 -3.75 5.05
N ASN A 62 -12.75 -3.65 5.55
CA ASN A 62 -13.07 -2.70 6.59
C ASN A 62 -12.53 -3.19 7.94
N PHE A 63 -11.29 -2.84 8.25
CA PHE A 63 -10.60 -3.26 9.45
C PHE A 63 -11.28 -2.79 10.74
N ARG A 64 -11.98 -1.65 10.74
CA ARG A 64 -12.76 -1.20 11.87
C ARG A 64 -13.87 -2.19 12.24
N LYS A 65 -14.55 -2.77 11.25
CA LYS A 65 -15.61 -3.76 11.48
C LYS A 65 -15.10 -5.06 12.09
N ILE A 66 -13.81 -5.32 12.06
CA ILE A 66 -13.19 -6.50 12.67
C ILE A 66 -12.31 -6.13 13.87
N GLY A 67 -12.53 -4.92 14.45
CA GLY A 67 -11.97 -4.54 15.74
C GLY A 67 -10.65 -3.74 15.68
N TYR A 68 -10.12 -3.41 14.51
CA TYR A 68 -8.91 -2.57 14.39
C TYR A 68 -9.30 -1.09 14.29
N ASP A 69 -9.58 -0.48 15.43
CA ASP A 69 -10.18 0.86 15.50
C ASP A 69 -9.14 1.97 15.65
N PHE A 70 -7.92 1.62 16.06
CA PHE A 70 -6.83 2.57 16.24
C PHE A 70 -5.94 2.62 15.00
N HIS A 71 -5.83 3.81 14.38
CA HIS A 71 -5.08 4.04 13.17
C HIS A 71 -4.16 5.25 13.35
N ALA A 72 -2.87 5.11 13.13
CA ALA A 72 -1.90 6.16 13.37
C ALA A 72 -0.83 6.23 12.30
N LEU A 73 -0.37 7.45 12.02
CA LEU A 73 0.83 7.74 11.27
C LEU A 73 1.97 8.02 12.27
N VAL A 74 3.05 7.24 12.17
CA VAL A 74 4.23 7.39 13.01
C VAL A 74 5.40 7.81 12.12
N MET A 75 5.89 9.02 12.37
CA MET A 75 7.10 9.55 11.74
C MET A 75 8.31 9.08 12.52
N LEU A 76 9.32 8.59 11.83
CA LEU A 76 10.53 8.04 12.42
C LEU A 76 11.74 8.85 11.98
N ARG A 77 12.59 9.21 12.94
CA ARG A 77 13.82 9.97 12.69
C ARG A 77 15.02 9.33 13.34
N SER A 78 16.06 9.12 12.55
CA SER A 78 17.36 8.67 13.03
C SER A 78 18.10 9.83 13.73
N LYS A 79 18.91 9.47 14.70
CA LYS A 79 19.90 10.40 15.27
C LYS A 79 21.15 10.54 14.39
N LYS A 80 21.35 9.62 13.44
CA LYS A 80 22.50 9.55 12.53
C LYS A 80 22.08 9.88 11.10
N PRO A 81 22.71 10.86 10.42
CA PRO A 81 22.31 11.30 9.07
C PRO A 81 22.46 10.23 7.98
N GLU A 82 23.27 9.18 8.21
CA GLU A 82 23.64 8.18 7.20
C GLU A 82 22.64 7.03 7.05
N VAL A 83 21.56 7.01 7.85
CA VAL A 83 20.68 5.85 8.04
C VAL A 83 19.52 5.77 7.04
N VAL A 84 19.39 6.69 6.09
CA VAL A 84 18.26 6.70 5.12
C VAL A 84 18.22 5.44 4.23
N LYS A 85 19.31 4.66 4.16
CA LYS A 85 19.40 3.40 3.41
C LYS A 85 19.63 2.17 4.31
N ASP A 86 19.32 2.27 5.59
CA ASP A 86 19.54 1.15 6.51
C ASP A 86 18.51 0.04 6.25
N GLU A 87 18.91 -0.90 5.39
CA GLU A 87 18.11 -2.10 5.11
C GLU A 87 17.78 -2.92 6.37
N GLU A 88 18.63 -2.84 7.40
CA GLU A 88 18.39 -3.56 8.66
C GLU A 88 17.20 -2.95 9.40
N THR A 89 17.16 -1.63 9.54
CA THR A 89 16.00 -0.93 10.12
C THR A 89 14.72 -1.22 9.34
N VAL A 90 14.77 -1.18 8.01
CA VAL A 90 13.62 -1.53 7.17
C VAL A 90 13.17 -2.98 7.43
N LYS A 91 14.09 -3.94 7.49
CA LYS A 91 13.77 -5.34 7.78
C LYS A 91 13.15 -5.53 9.17
N LYS A 92 13.61 -4.79 10.18
CA LYS A 92 13.01 -4.81 11.52
C LYS A 92 11.57 -4.29 11.50
N LEU A 93 11.34 -3.15 10.86
CA LEU A 93 10.00 -2.56 10.73
C LEU A 93 9.04 -3.48 9.97
N LEU A 94 9.47 -4.10 8.88
CA LEU A 94 8.64 -5.01 8.07
C LEU A 94 8.23 -6.30 8.80
N ARG A 95 8.88 -6.65 9.92
CA ARG A 95 8.48 -7.80 10.76
C ARG A 95 7.35 -7.48 11.73
N ILE A 96 7.00 -6.20 11.90
CA ILE A 96 5.91 -5.76 12.77
C ILE A 96 4.62 -5.84 11.96
N ALA A 97 3.78 -6.82 12.27
CA ALA A 97 2.57 -7.13 11.49
C ALA A 97 1.55 -5.99 11.48
N GLU A 98 1.54 -5.17 12.52
CA GLU A 98 0.66 -4.02 12.68
C GLU A 98 1.05 -2.82 11.80
N ILE A 99 2.22 -2.86 11.15
CA ILE A 99 2.62 -1.86 10.16
C ILE A 99 1.93 -2.16 8.83
N GLU A 100 0.96 -1.34 8.48
CA GLU A 100 0.20 -1.41 7.23
C GLU A 100 1.01 -0.89 6.03
N SER A 101 1.81 0.16 6.26
CA SER A 101 2.64 0.80 5.23
C SER A 101 3.93 1.36 5.82
N LEU A 102 5.02 1.30 5.04
CA LEU A 102 6.32 1.86 5.38
C LEU A 102 6.82 2.70 4.20
N TYR A 103 7.19 3.93 4.47
CA TYR A 103 7.72 4.89 3.50
C TYR A 103 9.09 5.39 3.90
N VAL A 104 9.99 5.55 2.94
CA VAL A 104 11.21 6.36 3.09
C VAL A 104 10.87 7.78 2.66
N LEU A 105 11.28 8.75 3.45
CA LEU A 105 10.93 10.15 3.25
C LEU A 105 12.17 11.00 2.99
N THR A 106 11.94 12.17 2.44
CA THR A 106 12.87 13.32 2.44
C THR A 106 12.33 14.37 3.40
N GLY A 107 13.20 15.14 4.06
CA GLY A 107 12.83 16.20 4.98
C GLY A 107 13.21 15.91 6.43
N GLU A 108 12.37 16.30 7.39
CA GLU A 108 12.68 16.20 8.81
C GLU A 108 12.64 14.79 9.38
N SER A 109 11.91 13.88 8.73
CA SER A 109 11.80 12.49 9.12
C SER A 109 12.35 11.60 8.01
N ASP A 110 12.98 10.48 8.41
CA ASP A 110 13.59 9.53 7.48
C ASP A 110 12.59 8.50 6.98
N TRP A 111 11.65 8.09 7.84
CA TRP A 111 10.58 7.14 7.50
C TRP A 111 9.23 7.59 8.06
N ALA A 112 8.18 7.08 7.43
CA ALA A 112 6.84 7.08 7.99
C ALA A 112 6.27 5.67 7.94
N VAL A 113 5.61 5.26 9.01
CA VAL A 113 4.84 4.03 9.05
C VAL A 113 3.38 4.33 9.37
N VAL A 114 2.49 3.62 8.72
CA VAL A 114 1.07 3.60 9.08
C VAL A 114 0.86 2.36 9.94
N VAL A 115 0.39 2.55 11.14
CA VAL A 115 0.14 1.48 12.12
C VAL A 115 -1.36 1.34 12.33
N ARG A 116 -1.82 0.09 12.33
CA ARG A 116 -3.19 -0.25 12.66
C ARG A 116 -3.20 -1.18 13.88
N ALA A 117 -3.96 -0.81 14.88
CA ALA A 117 -4.08 -1.54 16.13
C ALA A 117 -5.54 -1.69 16.55
N ILE A 118 -5.82 -2.60 17.45
CA ILE A 118 -7.16 -2.83 17.99
C ILE A 118 -7.61 -1.61 18.79
N ASP A 119 -6.76 -1.17 19.71
CA ASP A 119 -7.00 -0.07 20.61
C ASP A 119 -5.72 0.73 20.92
N ARG A 120 -5.84 1.70 21.83
CA ARG A 120 -4.72 2.53 22.25
C ARG A 120 -3.62 1.72 22.96
N GLU A 121 -3.97 0.77 23.80
CA GLU A 121 -3.02 -0.04 24.57
C GLU A 121 -2.19 -0.91 23.63
N HIS A 122 -2.85 -1.60 22.71
CA HIS A 122 -2.19 -2.36 21.64
C HIS A 122 -1.25 -1.47 20.82
N PHE A 123 -1.70 -0.26 20.45
CA PHE A 123 -0.86 0.70 19.72
C PHE A 123 0.39 1.09 20.52
N MET A 124 0.26 1.36 21.82
CA MET A 124 1.41 1.71 22.67
C MET A 124 2.43 0.57 22.75
N ASN A 125 1.97 -0.69 22.77
CA ASN A 125 2.85 -1.87 22.71
C ASN A 125 3.58 -1.95 21.35
N VAL A 126 2.89 -1.70 20.25
CA VAL A 126 3.51 -1.65 18.91
C VAL A 126 4.55 -0.52 18.83
N LEU A 127 4.21 0.68 19.33
CA LEU A 127 5.12 1.83 19.34
C LEU A 127 6.39 1.52 20.15
N SER A 128 6.25 0.88 21.32
CA SER A 128 7.37 0.44 22.16
C SER A 128 8.27 -0.56 21.42
N ARG A 129 7.70 -1.50 20.66
CA ARG A 129 8.45 -2.42 19.80
C ARG A 129 9.22 -1.67 18.71
N ILE A 130 8.57 -0.76 18.00
CA ILE A 130 9.22 0.09 16.97
C ILE A 130 10.43 0.80 17.58
N GLN A 131 10.26 1.47 18.72
CA GLN A 131 11.33 2.21 19.38
C GLN A 131 12.44 1.29 19.91
N GLY A 132 12.09 0.16 20.51
CA GLY A 132 13.04 -0.81 21.05
C GLY A 132 13.91 -1.45 19.97
N GLU A 133 13.31 -1.85 18.84
CA GLU A 133 14.03 -2.51 17.76
C GLU A 133 14.88 -1.57 16.92
N THR A 134 14.46 -0.31 16.78
CA THR A 134 15.10 0.64 15.86
C THR A 134 15.89 1.75 16.52
N GLN A 135 15.63 2.06 17.80
CA GLN A 135 16.19 3.20 18.53
C GLN A 135 15.91 4.56 17.87
N LEU A 136 14.89 4.64 17.02
CA LEU A 136 14.50 5.85 16.33
C LEU A 136 13.64 6.74 17.22
N LYS A 137 13.74 8.06 17.01
CA LYS A 137 12.76 9.01 17.55
C LYS A 137 11.46 8.92 16.80
N THR A 138 10.34 8.97 17.51
CA THR A 138 9.00 8.84 16.92
C THR A 138 8.17 10.10 17.19
N ILE A 139 7.40 10.51 16.19
CA ILE A 139 6.33 11.48 16.30
C ILE A 139 5.07 10.81 15.79
N THR A 140 4.04 10.73 16.63
CA THR A 140 2.80 10.03 16.31
C THR A 140 1.65 10.99 16.07
N SER A 141 0.91 10.77 14.99
CA SER A 141 -0.35 11.42 14.70
C SER A 141 -1.45 10.37 14.58
N VAL A 142 -2.48 10.46 15.43
CA VAL A 142 -3.63 9.57 15.33
C VAL A 142 -4.51 10.00 14.17
N ILE A 143 -4.86 9.07 13.28
CA ILE A 143 -5.75 9.31 12.15
C ILE A 143 -7.20 9.21 12.66
N LEU A 144 -7.85 10.35 12.82
CA LEU A 144 -9.22 10.42 13.32
C LEU A 144 -10.23 10.02 12.25
N HIS A 145 -9.98 10.41 10.99
CA HIS A 145 -10.86 10.12 9.87
C HIS A 145 -10.07 10.01 8.56
N THR A 146 -10.48 9.08 7.69
CA THR A 146 -9.93 8.94 6.34
C THR A 146 -11.02 9.26 5.33
N TYR A 147 -10.87 10.35 4.58
CA TYR A 147 -11.81 10.77 3.54
C TYR A 147 -11.58 10.07 2.20
N LYS A 148 -10.33 9.66 1.94
CA LYS A 148 -9.96 8.98 0.70
C LYS A 148 -8.85 7.97 0.96
N TYR A 149 -9.05 6.77 0.48
CA TYR A 149 -8.05 5.70 0.60
C TYR A 149 -7.12 5.64 -0.64
N PRO A 150 -5.89 5.12 -0.50
CA PRO A 150 -4.94 5.00 -1.63
C PRO A 150 -5.49 4.20 -2.81
N TYR A 151 -6.34 3.21 -2.57
CA TYR A 151 -6.96 2.41 -3.64
C TYR A 151 -8.04 3.19 -4.43
N GLU A 152 -8.51 4.34 -3.94
CA GLU A 152 -9.44 5.23 -4.66
C GLU A 152 -8.71 6.21 -5.60
N PHE A 153 -7.36 6.22 -5.59
CA PHE A 153 -6.57 6.98 -6.55
C PHE A 153 -6.77 6.40 -7.95
N ASN A 154 -7.38 7.17 -8.84
CA ASN A 154 -7.69 6.75 -10.21
C ASN A 154 -7.29 7.82 -11.22
N PRO A 155 -6.06 7.78 -11.75
CA PRO A 155 -5.57 8.67 -12.80
C PRO A 155 -5.87 8.16 -14.21
N LEU A 156 -6.57 7.00 -14.38
CA LEU A 156 -6.81 6.32 -15.66
C LEU A 156 -8.07 6.81 -16.37
#